data_5f87d7b1b58faeb22e7018b637f83eb4
#
_entry.id   5f87d7b1b58faeb22e7018b637f83eb4
#
_cell.length_a   1.000
_cell.length_b   1.000
_cell.length_c   1.000
_cell.angle_alpha   90.00
_cell.angle_beta   90.00
_cell.angle_gamma   90.00
#
_symmetry.space_group_name_H-M   'P 1'
#
loop_
_entity.id
_entity.type
_entity.pdbx_description
1 polymer ?
#
loop_
_entity_poly.entity_id
_entity_poly.type
_entity_poly.pdbx_seq_one_letter_code
_entity_poly.pdbx_strand_id
1 'polypeptide(L)'
;MGIKEKIVLDIPIKLKGSAWIPAGARYEKSYELNSLALLAIEKALASELGWEKTLAIVRGTWKKMAREGVKKIIHEFNLKGNGADTVMKIFSILAILLGFKHKITKLTKDEAIGVIYSCSHWNAMC
;
A
#
# COMPACT_ATOMS: atom_id res chain seq x y z
N MET A 1 -11.56 10.07 1.13
CA MET A 1 -10.59 9.94 0.03
C MET A 1 -11.17 10.23 -1.35
N GLY A 2 -12.36 9.89 -1.66
CA GLY A 2 -12.93 9.80 -2.98
C GLY A 2 -12.59 10.92 -3.99
N ILE A 3 -12.90 12.19 -3.72
CA ILE A 3 -12.76 13.27 -4.75
C ILE A 3 -11.29 13.60 -5.03
N LYS A 4 -10.46 13.76 -4.00
CA LYS A 4 -9.03 14.11 -4.18
C LYS A 4 -8.26 12.99 -4.87
N GLU A 5 -8.53 11.76 -4.49
CA GLU A 5 -7.91 10.59 -5.10
C GLU A 5 -8.31 10.44 -6.57
N LYS A 6 -9.59 10.58 -6.88
CA LYS A 6 -10.08 10.53 -8.25
C LYS A 6 -9.47 11.60 -9.13
N ILE A 7 -9.37 12.84 -8.65
CA ILE A 7 -8.75 13.94 -9.39
C ILE A 7 -7.27 13.64 -9.69
N VAL A 8 -6.53 13.13 -8.70
CA VAL A 8 -5.11 12.80 -8.88
C VAL A 8 -4.93 11.62 -9.84
N LEU A 9 -5.77 10.61 -9.76
CA LEU A 9 -5.70 9.43 -10.61
C LEU A 9 -6.13 9.69 -12.05
N ASP A 10 -7.03 10.62 -12.26
CA ASP A 10 -7.56 10.96 -13.60
C ASP A 10 -6.69 11.97 -14.36
N ILE A 11 -5.68 12.57 -13.74
CA ILE A 11 -4.77 13.51 -14.42
C ILE A 11 -3.81 12.74 -15.32
N PRO A 12 -3.87 12.94 -16.65
CA PRO A 12 -2.92 12.31 -17.56
C PRO A 12 -1.55 12.96 -17.48
N ILE A 13 -0.51 12.16 -17.71
CA ILE A 13 0.88 12.63 -17.78
C ILE A 13 1.38 12.49 -19.19
N LYS A 14 1.80 13.60 -19.75
CA LYS A 14 2.45 13.64 -21.06
C LYS A 14 3.94 13.34 -20.90
N LEU A 15 4.39 12.28 -21.55
CA LEU A 15 5.80 11.99 -21.65
C LEU A 15 6.43 12.76 -22.82
N LYS A 16 7.73 13.04 -22.70
CA LYS A 16 8.51 13.61 -23.79
C LYS A 16 8.45 12.67 -24.99
N GLY A 17 8.04 13.19 -26.15
CA GLY A 17 7.88 12.40 -27.35
C GLY A 17 6.44 11.96 -27.66
N SER A 18 5.43 12.56 -27.05
CA SER A 18 4.01 12.42 -27.32
C SER A 18 3.26 11.24 -26.67
N ALA A 19 3.91 10.45 -25.83
CA ALA A 19 3.19 9.43 -25.09
C ALA A 19 2.40 10.02 -23.91
N TRP A 20 1.22 9.48 -23.67
CA TRP A 20 0.36 9.82 -22.55
C TRP A 20 0.13 8.60 -21.68
N ILE A 21 0.37 8.77 -20.38
CA ILE A 21 0.07 7.75 -19.38
C ILE A 21 -1.04 8.29 -18.49
N PRO A 22 -2.22 7.66 -18.46
CA PRO A 22 -3.26 8.01 -17.48
C PRO A 22 -2.73 7.86 -16.06
N ALA A 23 -3.19 8.73 -15.15
CA ALA A 23 -2.72 8.72 -13.76
C ALA A 23 -2.96 7.37 -13.07
N GLY A 24 -4.09 6.73 -13.30
CA GLY A 24 -4.37 5.38 -12.78
C GLY A 24 -3.34 4.34 -13.22
N ALA A 25 -3.02 4.30 -14.52
CA ALA A 25 -2.01 3.40 -15.04
C ALA A 25 -0.61 3.70 -14.49
N ARG A 26 -0.28 4.97 -14.27
CA ARG A 26 0.97 5.37 -13.63
C ARG A 26 1.06 4.87 -12.19
N TYR A 27 -0.02 4.96 -11.43
CA TYR A 27 -0.05 4.46 -10.06
C TYR A 27 0.16 2.94 -10.03
N GLU A 28 -0.55 2.19 -10.86
CA GLU A 28 -0.38 0.74 -10.96
C GLU A 28 1.05 0.35 -11.30
N LYS A 29 1.64 0.99 -12.31
CA LYS A 29 3.04 0.75 -12.69
C LYS A 29 4.02 1.17 -11.62
N SER A 30 3.77 2.25 -10.92
CA SER A 30 4.58 2.70 -9.79
C SER A 30 4.58 1.66 -8.66
N TYR A 31 3.43 1.10 -8.32
CA TYR A 31 3.33 0.04 -7.32
C TYR A 31 4.07 -1.24 -7.75
N GLU A 32 3.91 -1.65 -9.00
CA GLU A 32 4.67 -2.79 -9.55
C GLU A 32 6.17 -2.58 -9.45
N LEU A 33 6.66 -1.43 -9.90
CA LEU A 33 8.09 -1.10 -9.87
C LEU A 33 8.63 -1.01 -8.45
N ASN A 34 7.90 -0.42 -7.52
CA ASN A 34 8.29 -0.36 -6.11
C ASN A 34 8.34 -1.77 -5.50
N SER A 35 7.39 -2.63 -5.82
CA SER A 35 7.37 -4.01 -5.35
C SER A 35 8.54 -4.82 -5.92
N LEU A 36 8.85 -4.64 -7.20
CA LEU A 36 10.02 -5.28 -7.84
C LEU A 36 11.33 -4.79 -7.22
N ALA A 37 11.45 -3.50 -6.95
CA ALA A 37 12.64 -2.92 -6.31
C ALA A 37 12.85 -3.49 -4.90
N LEU A 38 11.79 -3.56 -4.08
CA LEU A 38 11.84 -4.18 -2.76
C LEU A 38 12.25 -5.64 -2.83
N LEU A 39 11.66 -6.40 -3.74
CA LEU A 39 12.00 -7.81 -3.93
C LEU A 39 13.47 -8.00 -4.37
N ALA A 40 13.98 -7.15 -5.25
CA ALA A 40 15.37 -7.17 -5.66
C ALA A 40 16.31 -6.89 -4.49
N ILE A 41 15.99 -5.91 -3.65
CA ILE A 41 16.76 -5.58 -2.43
C ILE A 41 16.73 -6.74 -1.44
N GLU A 42 15.57 -7.35 -1.21
CA GLU A 42 15.43 -8.50 -0.32
C GLU A 42 16.25 -9.70 -0.81
N LYS A 43 16.24 -9.98 -2.10
CA LYS A 43 17.06 -11.05 -2.70
C LYS A 43 18.55 -10.77 -2.59
N ALA A 44 18.98 -9.53 -2.81
CA ALA A 44 20.37 -9.13 -2.66
C ALA A 44 20.84 -9.25 -1.21
N LEU A 45 20.03 -8.82 -0.24
CA LEU A 45 20.30 -8.99 1.19
C LEU A 45 20.37 -10.48 1.57
N ALA A 46 19.44 -11.28 1.06
CA ALA A 46 19.42 -12.71 1.35
C ALA A 46 20.65 -13.45 0.79
N SER A 47 21.19 -13.03 -0.35
CA SER A 47 22.42 -13.61 -0.90
C SER A 47 23.64 -13.32 -0.02
N GLU A 48 23.69 -12.19 0.66
CA GLU A 48 24.79 -11.80 1.55
C GLU A 48 24.61 -12.29 2.99
N LEU A 49 23.41 -12.23 3.53
CA LEU A 49 23.10 -12.44 4.95
C LEU A 49 22.36 -13.74 5.25
N GLY A 50 21.82 -14.40 4.22
CA GLY A 50 20.86 -15.49 4.35
C GLY A 50 19.43 -14.99 4.61
N TRP A 51 18.46 -15.84 4.29
CA TRP A 51 17.03 -15.48 4.38
C TRP A 51 16.56 -15.21 5.81
N GLU A 52 17.05 -15.93 6.77
CA GLU A 52 16.65 -15.76 8.18
C GLU A 52 16.95 -14.35 8.69
N LYS A 53 18.18 -13.88 8.50
CA LYS A 53 18.58 -12.52 8.90
C LYS A 53 17.88 -11.45 8.08
N THR A 54 17.74 -11.67 6.78
CA THR A 54 17.03 -10.77 5.88
C THR A 54 15.58 -10.58 6.30
N LEU A 55 14.86 -11.66 6.58
CA LEU A 55 13.47 -11.58 7.05
C LEU A 55 13.34 -10.90 8.41
N ALA A 56 14.29 -11.08 9.31
CA ALA A 56 14.30 -10.38 10.60
C ALA A 56 14.44 -8.86 10.41
N ILE A 57 15.34 -8.43 9.52
CA ILE A 57 15.54 -7.00 9.18
C ILE A 57 14.27 -6.43 8.54
N VAL A 58 13.73 -7.12 7.54
CA VAL A 58 12.52 -6.69 6.81
C VAL A 58 11.34 -6.55 7.78
N ARG A 59 11.09 -7.55 8.62
CA ARG A 59 10.01 -7.49 9.63
C ARG A 59 10.18 -6.34 10.61
N GLY A 60 11.40 -6.10 11.10
CA GLY A 60 11.69 -4.99 12.00
C GLY A 60 11.43 -3.64 11.36
N THR A 61 11.85 -3.48 10.12
CA THR A 61 11.64 -2.27 9.32
C THR A 61 10.16 -2.02 9.05
N TRP A 62 9.42 -3.03 8.62
CA TRP A 62 7.97 -2.92 8.39
C TRP A 62 7.20 -2.56 9.65
N LYS A 63 7.54 -3.15 10.79
CA LYS A 63 6.92 -2.79 12.09
C LYS A 63 7.11 -1.31 12.42
N LYS A 64 8.33 -0.80 12.23
CA LYS A 64 8.64 0.60 12.50
C LYS A 64 7.88 1.53 11.55
N MET A 65 7.92 1.26 10.26
CA MET A 65 7.21 2.04 9.24
C MET A 65 5.71 2.03 9.46
N ALA A 66 5.13 0.88 9.82
CA ALA A 66 3.71 0.76 10.10
C ALA A 66 3.29 1.61 11.31
N ARG A 67 4.06 1.60 12.38
CA ARG A 67 3.78 2.43 13.56
C ARG A 67 3.78 3.92 13.24
N GLU A 68 4.77 4.38 12.50
CA GLU A 68 4.88 5.79 12.11
C GLU A 68 3.82 6.17 11.07
N GLY A 69 3.58 5.32 10.10
CA GLY A 69 2.57 5.54 9.06
C GLY A 69 1.15 5.58 9.59
N VAL A 70 0.82 4.69 10.53
CA VAL A 70 -0.51 4.68 11.17
C VAL A 70 -0.76 5.96 11.95
N LYS A 71 0.24 6.45 12.69
CA LYS A 71 0.11 7.73 13.43
C LYS A 71 -0.15 8.89 12.47
N LYS A 72 0.56 8.96 11.36
CA LYS A 72 0.34 9.99 10.33
C LYS A 72 -1.07 9.90 9.73
N ILE A 73 -1.52 8.72 9.38
CA ILE A 73 -2.85 8.50 8.82
C ILE A 73 -3.94 8.94 9.80
N ILE A 74 -3.84 8.54 11.07
CA ILE A 74 -4.78 8.96 12.10
C ILE A 74 -4.86 10.47 12.18
N HIS A 75 -3.72 11.14 12.17
CA HIS A 75 -3.65 12.60 12.23
C HIS A 75 -4.18 13.27 10.97
N GLU A 76 -3.70 12.88 9.80
CA GLU A 76 -4.03 13.51 8.52
C GLU A 76 -5.51 13.34 8.13
N PHE A 77 -6.09 12.17 8.43
CA PHE A 77 -7.49 11.88 8.14
C PHE A 77 -8.42 12.13 9.32
N ASN A 78 -7.90 12.67 10.43
CA ASN A 78 -8.66 12.98 11.64
C ASN A 78 -9.52 11.79 12.11
N LEU A 79 -8.94 10.61 12.13
CA LEU A 79 -9.64 9.39 12.53
C LEU A 79 -9.78 9.34 14.05
N LYS A 80 -10.99 9.04 14.50
CA LYS A 80 -11.34 8.96 15.92
C LYS A 80 -11.97 7.60 16.20
N GLY A 81 -11.82 7.15 17.44
CA GLY A 81 -12.36 5.90 17.89
C GLY A 81 -11.28 4.84 18.11
N ASN A 82 -11.70 3.72 18.67
CA ASN A 82 -10.82 2.60 19.03
C ASN A 82 -11.45 1.23 18.69
N GLY A 83 -12.51 1.23 17.90
CA GLY A 83 -13.21 0.00 17.50
C GLY A 83 -12.62 -0.65 16.25
N ALA A 84 -13.14 -1.80 15.90
CA ALA A 84 -12.75 -2.54 14.71
C ALA A 84 -13.00 -1.73 13.43
N ASP A 85 -14.04 -0.91 13.39
CA ASP A 85 -14.33 0.00 12.28
C ASP A 85 -13.21 1.02 12.06
N THR A 86 -12.65 1.57 13.12
CA THR A 86 -11.51 2.51 13.02
C THR A 86 -10.27 1.83 12.50
N VAL A 87 -9.95 0.64 13.00
CA VAL A 87 -8.82 -0.17 12.50
C VAL A 87 -9.01 -0.50 11.02
N MET A 88 -10.21 -0.87 10.60
CA MET A 88 -10.49 -1.17 9.19
C MET A 88 -10.37 0.06 8.30
N LYS A 89 -10.75 1.25 8.77
CA LYS A 89 -10.55 2.51 8.03
C LYS A 89 -9.08 2.80 7.82
N ILE A 90 -8.25 2.63 8.84
CA ILE A 90 -6.79 2.78 8.74
C ILE A 90 -6.24 1.79 7.72
N PHE A 91 -6.62 0.52 7.84
CA PHE A 91 -6.21 -0.52 6.91
C PHE A 91 -6.63 -0.20 5.47
N SER A 92 -7.85 0.28 5.28
CA SER A 92 -8.37 0.65 3.96
C SER A 92 -7.56 1.77 3.31
N ILE A 93 -7.22 2.80 4.07
CA ILE A 93 -6.36 3.90 3.61
C ILE A 93 -4.98 3.37 3.21
N LEU A 94 -4.36 2.56 4.05
CA LEU A 94 -3.07 1.93 3.75
C LEU A 94 -3.15 1.04 2.51
N ALA A 95 -4.19 0.25 2.38
CA ALA A 95 -4.40 -0.63 1.23
C ALA A 95 -4.47 0.16 -0.09
N ILE A 96 -5.20 1.27 -0.09
CA ILE A 96 -5.29 2.16 -1.25
C ILE A 96 -3.92 2.77 -1.58
N LEU A 97 -3.22 3.31 -0.58
CA LEU A 97 -1.91 3.92 -0.76
C LEU A 97 -0.84 2.92 -1.24
N LEU A 98 -0.95 1.67 -0.85
CA LEU A 98 -0.06 0.59 -1.26
C LEU A 98 -0.50 -0.14 -2.54
N GLY A 99 -1.60 0.28 -3.15
CA GLY A 99 -2.09 -0.30 -4.39
C GLY A 99 -2.80 -1.65 -4.24
N PHE A 100 -3.30 -1.96 -3.04
CA PHE A 100 -4.12 -3.15 -2.82
C PHE A 100 -5.56 -2.87 -3.21
N LYS A 101 -6.13 -3.75 -4.02
CA LYS A 101 -7.57 -3.75 -4.27
C LYS A 101 -8.27 -4.59 -3.22
N HIS A 102 -9.19 -3.98 -2.51
CA HIS A 102 -9.89 -4.62 -1.39
C HIS A 102 -11.37 -4.25 -1.37
N LYS A 103 -12.13 -5.03 -0.61
CA LYS A 103 -13.55 -4.84 -0.39
C LYS A 103 -13.84 -5.01 1.11
N ILE A 104 -14.59 -4.08 1.68
CA ILE A 104 -15.09 -4.21 3.05
C ILE A 104 -16.47 -4.85 2.99
N THR A 105 -16.62 -5.99 3.64
CA THR A 105 -17.87 -6.76 3.66
C THR A 105 -18.65 -6.60 4.96
N LYS A 106 -17.95 -6.21 6.05
CA LYS A 106 -18.58 -5.90 7.34
C LYS A 106 -17.82 -4.76 8.01
N LEU A 107 -18.53 -3.82 8.56
CA LEU A 107 -17.96 -2.67 9.25
C LEU A 107 -18.83 -2.28 10.45
N THR A 108 -18.48 -2.80 11.60
CA THR A 108 -19.08 -2.44 12.88
C THR A 108 -18.00 -2.09 13.89
N LYS A 109 -18.40 -1.48 15.01
CA LYS A 109 -17.46 -1.12 16.08
C LYS A 109 -16.75 -2.34 16.67
N ASP A 110 -17.43 -3.48 16.71
CA ASP A 110 -16.91 -4.70 17.33
C ASP A 110 -16.28 -5.66 16.33
N GLU A 111 -16.66 -5.57 15.06
CA GLU A 111 -16.19 -6.47 14.02
C GLU A 111 -16.11 -5.77 12.67
N ALA A 112 -15.00 -5.97 11.99
CA ALA A 112 -14.81 -5.51 10.62
C ALA A 112 -14.14 -6.61 9.79
N ILE A 113 -14.63 -6.81 8.56
CA ILE A 113 -14.11 -7.81 7.64
C ILE A 113 -13.78 -7.14 6.30
N GLY A 114 -12.57 -7.32 5.85
CA GLY A 114 -12.10 -6.89 4.54
C GLY A 114 -11.48 -8.05 3.77
N VAL A 115 -11.61 -7.99 2.46
CA VAL A 115 -11.02 -8.97 1.53
C VAL A 115 -10.11 -8.25 0.56
N ILE A 116 -8.85 -8.65 0.51
CA ILE A 116 -7.90 -8.22 -0.52
C ILE A 116 -8.02 -9.19 -1.69
N TYR A 117 -8.34 -8.69 -2.87
CA TYR A 117 -8.44 -9.51 -4.08
C TYR A 117 -7.38 -9.18 -5.13
N SER A 118 -6.58 -8.16 -4.92
CA SER A 118 -5.41 -7.86 -5.74
C SER A 118 -4.35 -7.13 -4.91
N CYS A 119 -3.12 -7.58 -5.00
CA CYS A 119 -1.98 -7.03 -4.30
C CYS A 119 -0.85 -6.80 -5.31
N SER A 120 -0.37 -5.57 -5.44
CA SER A 120 0.71 -5.23 -6.37
C SER A 120 2.00 -5.99 -6.09
N HIS A 121 2.32 -6.23 -4.82
CA HIS A 121 3.50 -7.01 -4.43
C HIS A 121 3.38 -8.48 -4.86
N TRP A 122 2.23 -9.09 -4.62
CA TRP A 122 1.96 -10.46 -5.07
C TRP A 122 2.02 -10.57 -6.59
N ASN A 123 1.41 -9.63 -7.29
CA ASN A 123 1.42 -9.60 -8.75
C ASN A 123 2.84 -9.44 -9.33
N ALA A 124 3.71 -8.71 -8.63
CA ALA A 124 5.12 -8.58 -9.02
C ALA A 124 5.93 -9.86 -8.76
N MET A 125 5.55 -10.68 -7.78
CA MET A 125 6.21 -11.95 -7.44
C MET A 125 5.77 -13.11 -8.34
N CYS A 126 4.56 -13.08 -8.83
CA CYS A 126 3.94 -14.07 -9.69
C CYS A 126 3.84 -13.59 -11.13
#